data_833753005773de165252e7ce3bee4af7
#
_entry.id   833753005773de165252e7ce3bee4af7
#
_cell.length_a   1.000
_cell.length_b   1.000
_cell.length_c   1.000
_cell.angle_alpha   90.00
_cell.angle_beta   90.00
_cell.angle_gamma   90.00
#
_symmetry.space_group_name_H-M   'P 1'
#
loop_
_entity.id
_entity.type
_entity.pdbx_description
1 polymer ?
#
loop_
_entity_poly.entity_id
_entity_poly.type
_entity_poly.pdbx_seq_one_letter_code
_entity_poly.pdbx_strand_id
1 'polypeptide(L)'
;PLVLVTPSLSTGYDLPYAIGWQVVAKVPFADLGDVIVKARKDYALGEDAKFGQRCYQDDAMNQVVQAVGRAVRAPDDNGVSYILDENFWPLYKRAFSPDHFRETVHWL
;
A
#
# COMPACT_ATOMS: atom_id res chain seq x y z
N PRO A 1 -4.29 3.16 26.22
CA PRO A 1 -3.82 3.11 24.84
C PRO A 1 -3.33 1.71 24.45
N LEU A 2 -3.71 1.26 23.29
CA LEU A 2 -3.36 -0.05 22.76
C LEU A 2 -2.57 0.13 21.46
N VAL A 3 -1.46 -0.57 21.32
CA VAL A 3 -0.74 -0.67 20.06
C VAL A 3 -0.92 -2.09 19.50
N LEU A 4 -1.49 -2.19 18.33
CA LEU A 4 -1.67 -3.45 17.62
C LEU A 4 -0.60 -3.58 16.52
N VAL A 5 0.14 -4.67 16.52
CA VAL A 5 1.12 -5.00 15.48
C VAL A 5 0.64 -6.23 14.74
N THR A 6 0.46 -6.12 13.43
CA THR A 6 -0.07 -7.22 12.62
C THR A 6 0.42 -7.15 11.18
N PRO A 7 0.71 -8.27 10.54
CA PRO A 7 1.03 -8.30 9.11
C PRO A 7 -0.19 -8.21 8.19
N SER A 8 -1.41 -8.30 8.73
CA SER A 8 -2.63 -8.54 7.93
C SER A 8 -3.73 -7.50 8.08
N LEU A 9 -3.45 -6.32 8.64
CA LEU A 9 -4.46 -5.25 8.83
C LEU A 9 -4.85 -4.50 7.54
N SER A 10 -4.34 -4.90 6.40
CA SER A 10 -4.72 -4.29 5.12
C SER A 10 -6.14 -4.61 4.69
N THR A 11 -6.75 -5.67 5.24
CA THR A 11 -8.08 -6.13 4.84
C THR A 11 -8.95 -6.55 6.03
N GLY A 12 -10.25 -6.35 5.95
CA GLY A 12 -11.24 -6.97 6.84
C GLY A 12 -11.58 -6.23 8.13
N TYR A 13 -10.92 -5.12 8.46
CA TYR A 13 -11.21 -4.36 9.67
C TYR A 13 -11.76 -2.97 9.37
N ASP A 14 -12.80 -2.59 10.06
CA ASP A 14 -13.38 -1.25 10.04
C ASP A 14 -13.45 -0.72 11.47
N LEU A 15 -12.56 0.21 11.79
CA LEU A 15 -12.40 0.78 13.12
C LEU A 15 -12.48 2.31 13.03
N PRO A 16 -13.68 2.86 12.74
CA PRO A 16 -13.83 4.31 12.62
C PRO A 16 -13.48 4.99 13.94
N TYR A 17 -12.77 6.11 13.85
CA TYR A 17 -12.32 6.94 14.99
C TYR A 17 -11.38 6.23 15.99
N ALA A 18 -10.97 4.99 15.73
CA ALA A 18 -10.16 4.21 16.66
C ALA A 18 -8.66 4.35 16.42
N ILE A 19 -8.25 4.77 15.22
CA ILE A 19 -6.85 4.83 14.80
C ILE A 19 -6.42 6.29 14.69
N GLY A 20 -5.69 6.78 15.68
CA GLY A 20 -5.11 8.14 15.64
C GLY A 20 -3.81 8.21 14.81
N TRP A 21 -3.06 7.11 14.80
CA TRP A 21 -1.85 6.98 13.99
C TRP A 21 -1.56 5.52 13.67
N GLN A 22 -0.86 5.31 12.58
CA GLN A 22 -0.37 3.98 12.19
C GLN A 22 1.00 4.06 11.54
N VAL A 23 1.68 2.95 11.50
CA VAL A 23 2.99 2.82 10.84
C VAL A 23 2.93 1.68 9.83
N VAL A 24 3.27 1.99 8.59
CA VAL A 24 3.51 1.00 7.54
C VAL A 24 5.01 0.78 7.48
N ALA A 25 5.50 -0.26 8.14
CA ALA A 25 6.93 -0.53 8.28
C ALA A 25 7.58 -0.97 6.95
N LYS A 26 6.81 -1.68 6.12
CA LYS A 26 7.26 -2.12 4.79
C LYS A 26 6.14 -2.04 3.77
N VAL A 27 6.49 -1.68 2.54
CA VAL A 27 5.58 -1.78 1.40
C VAL A 27 5.24 -3.25 1.16
N PRO A 28 3.95 -3.61 1.10
CA PRO A 28 3.51 -5.00 0.98
C PRO A 28 3.60 -5.51 -0.46
N PHE A 29 4.81 -5.63 -1.00
CA PHE A 29 5.03 -6.30 -2.26
C PHE A 29 4.62 -7.76 -2.16
N ALA A 30 3.95 -8.28 -3.20
CA ALA A 30 3.63 -9.68 -3.27
C ALA A 30 4.92 -10.54 -3.34
N ASP A 31 4.89 -11.71 -2.71
CA ASP A 31 6.05 -12.58 -2.67
C ASP A 31 6.34 -13.19 -4.05
N LEU A 32 7.47 -12.84 -4.64
CA LEU A 32 7.92 -13.40 -5.91
C LEU A 32 8.39 -14.86 -5.81
N GLY A 33 8.54 -15.38 -4.60
CA GLY A 33 8.72 -16.81 -4.35
C GLY A 33 7.42 -17.62 -4.53
N ASP A 34 6.26 -16.97 -4.47
CA ASP A 34 4.98 -17.61 -4.77
C ASP A 34 4.85 -17.85 -6.28
N VAL A 35 4.60 -19.11 -6.62
CA VAL A 35 4.51 -19.57 -8.02
C VAL A 35 3.38 -18.85 -8.78
N ILE A 36 2.26 -18.57 -8.13
CA ILE A 36 1.12 -17.89 -8.75
C ILE A 36 1.44 -16.42 -9.02
N VAL A 37 2.05 -15.73 -8.08
CA VAL A 37 2.47 -14.33 -8.22
C VAL A 37 3.50 -14.21 -9.35
N LYS A 38 4.49 -15.08 -9.37
CA LYS A 38 5.50 -15.12 -10.40
C LYS A 38 4.90 -15.43 -11.78
N ALA A 39 4.00 -16.42 -11.86
CA ALA A 39 3.33 -16.77 -13.11
C ALA A 39 2.49 -15.62 -13.66
N ARG A 40 1.76 -14.89 -12.82
CA ARG A 40 1.01 -13.70 -13.23
C ARG A 40 1.91 -12.62 -13.80
N LYS A 41 3.01 -12.32 -13.11
CA LYS A 41 3.98 -11.33 -13.56
C LYS A 41 4.61 -11.74 -14.89
N ASP A 42 5.03 -12.98 -15.02
CA ASP A 42 5.70 -13.51 -16.22
C ASP A 42 4.72 -13.62 -17.40
N TYR A 43 3.46 -13.98 -17.15
CA TYR A 43 2.42 -14.01 -18.17
C TYR A 43 2.14 -12.63 -18.76
N ALA A 44 2.01 -11.63 -17.90
CA ALA A 44 1.86 -10.25 -18.34
C ALA A 44 3.09 -9.73 -19.09
N LEU A 45 4.29 -10.22 -18.74
CA LEU A 45 5.54 -9.94 -19.44
C LEU A 45 5.59 -10.52 -20.86
N GLY A 46 4.78 -11.53 -21.20
CA GLY A 46 4.72 -12.14 -22.52
C GLY A 46 4.25 -11.17 -23.61
N GLU A 47 3.44 -10.17 -23.27
CA GLU A 47 2.96 -9.15 -24.21
C GLU A 47 3.78 -7.85 -24.15
N ASP A 48 4.15 -7.41 -22.95
CA ASP A 48 5.01 -6.24 -22.72
C ASP A 48 5.80 -6.45 -21.41
N ALA A 49 7.12 -6.49 -21.52
CA ALA A 49 8.02 -6.68 -20.39
C ALA A 49 7.83 -5.63 -19.28
N LYS A 50 7.36 -4.44 -19.62
CA LYS A 50 7.08 -3.36 -18.65
C LYS A 50 5.72 -3.51 -18.00
N PHE A 51 4.77 -4.17 -18.64
CA PHE A 51 3.40 -4.28 -18.17
C PHE A 51 3.29 -5.13 -16.91
N GLY A 52 3.91 -6.31 -16.88
CA GLY A 52 3.92 -7.17 -15.70
C GLY A 52 4.58 -6.51 -14.48
N GLN A 53 5.68 -5.79 -14.69
CA GLN A 53 6.34 -5.02 -13.63
C GLN A 53 5.45 -3.89 -13.12
N ARG A 54 4.73 -3.21 -14.00
CA ARG A 54 3.79 -2.14 -13.65
C ARG A 54 2.63 -2.69 -12.82
N CYS A 55 2.00 -3.79 -13.25
CA CYS A 55 0.92 -4.43 -12.49
C CYS A 55 1.39 -4.84 -11.08
N TYR A 56 2.57 -5.39 -10.96
CA TYR A 56 3.17 -5.77 -9.68
C TYR A 56 3.36 -4.56 -8.75
N GLN A 57 3.81 -3.44 -9.30
CA GLN A 57 3.98 -2.19 -8.53
C GLN A 57 2.65 -1.54 -8.17
N ASP A 58 1.69 -1.54 -9.09
CA ASP A 58 0.35 -0.98 -8.86
C ASP A 58 -0.39 -1.77 -7.77
N ASP A 59 -0.26 -3.08 -7.73
CA ASP A 59 -0.83 -3.92 -6.66
C ASP A 59 -0.23 -3.57 -5.29
N ALA A 60 1.09 -3.38 -5.21
CA ALA A 60 1.75 -2.96 -3.98
C ALA A 60 1.30 -1.57 -3.53
N MET A 61 1.17 -0.62 -4.46
CA MET A 61 0.68 0.72 -4.16
C MET A 61 -0.77 0.69 -3.68
N ASN A 62 -1.64 -0.10 -4.31
CA ASN A 62 -3.03 -0.26 -3.89
C ASN A 62 -3.12 -0.78 -2.45
N GLN A 63 -2.26 -1.71 -2.06
CA GLN A 63 -2.19 -2.20 -0.68
C GLN A 63 -1.79 -1.09 0.30
N VAL A 64 -0.84 -0.23 -0.07
CA VAL A 64 -0.46 0.93 0.76
C VAL A 64 -1.63 1.91 0.89
N VAL A 65 -2.28 2.26 -0.20
CA VAL A 65 -3.44 3.17 -0.20
C VAL A 65 -4.57 2.64 0.67
N GLN A 66 -4.87 1.34 0.59
CA GLN A 66 -5.87 0.70 1.43
C GLN A 66 -5.46 0.69 2.91
N ALA A 67 -4.20 0.40 3.21
CA ALA A 67 -3.70 0.41 4.58
C ALA A 67 -3.79 1.82 5.20
N VAL A 68 -3.38 2.84 4.46
CA VAL A 68 -3.50 4.25 4.90
C VAL A 68 -4.96 4.65 5.10
N GLY A 69 -5.85 4.22 4.22
CA GLY A 69 -7.29 4.47 4.33
C GLY A 69 -7.95 3.86 5.57
N ARG A 70 -7.28 2.96 6.29
CA ARG A 70 -7.80 2.42 7.56
C ARG A 70 -7.75 3.42 8.71
N ALA A 71 -6.82 4.37 8.68
CA ALA A 71 -6.70 5.38 9.72
C ALA A 71 -7.77 6.47 9.62
N VAL A 72 -8.35 6.69 8.43
CA VAL A 72 -9.39 7.72 8.20
C VAL A 72 -10.58 7.08 7.49
N ARG A 73 -11.71 6.94 8.17
CA ARG A 73 -12.90 6.20 7.70
C ARG A 73 -14.15 7.06 7.51
N ALA A 74 -14.12 8.30 7.96
CA ALA A 74 -15.24 9.22 7.85
C ALA A 74 -14.72 10.63 7.52
N PRO A 75 -15.55 11.54 6.98
CA PRO A 75 -15.11 12.89 6.61
C PRO A 75 -14.56 13.74 7.76
N ASP A 76 -14.98 13.44 8.98
CA ASP A 76 -14.56 14.10 10.21
C ASP A 76 -13.54 13.30 11.04
N ASP A 77 -13.10 12.16 10.50
CA ASP A 77 -12.04 11.35 11.09
C ASP A 77 -10.65 11.86 10.69
N ASN A 78 -9.68 11.70 11.55
CA ASN A 78 -8.30 12.06 11.25
C ASN A 78 -7.33 11.01 11.75
N GLY A 79 -6.29 10.79 11.00
CA GLY A 79 -5.21 9.90 11.37
C GLY A 79 -3.95 10.21 10.58
N VAL A 80 -2.81 9.85 11.15
CA VAL A 80 -1.51 10.01 10.50
C VAL A 80 -0.93 8.63 10.22
N SER A 81 -0.47 8.43 8.99
CA SER A 81 0.20 7.20 8.56
C SER A 81 1.66 7.49 8.26
N TYR A 82 2.55 6.80 8.96
CA TYR A 82 4.00 6.89 8.73
C TYR A 82 4.44 5.69 7.89
N ILE A 83 5.01 5.95 6.71
CA ILE A 83 5.57 4.92 5.83
C ILE A 83 7.08 4.96 5.97
N LEU A 84 7.67 3.91 6.52
CA LEU A 84 9.09 3.88 6.90
C LEU A 84 9.98 3.15 5.87
N ASP A 85 9.39 2.51 4.86
CA ASP A 85 10.13 1.76 3.86
C ASP A 85 10.73 2.68 2.78
N GLU A 86 12.03 2.63 2.60
CA GLU A 86 12.74 3.37 1.54
C GLU A 86 12.25 3.01 0.12
N ASN A 87 11.71 1.80 -0.06
CA ASN A 87 11.15 1.35 -1.33
C ASN A 87 9.84 2.07 -1.70
N PHE A 88 9.24 2.78 -0.77
CA PHE A 88 8.02 3.56 -1.06
C PHE A 88 8.28 4.71 -2.04
N TRP A 89 9.42 5.38 -1.96
CA TRP A 89 9.74 6.49 -2.85
C TRP A 89 9.77 6.11 -4.34
N PRO A 90 10.55 5.09 -4.76
CA PRO A 90 10.53 4.66 -6.15
C PRO A 90 9.15 4.12 -6.59
N LEU A 91 8.43 3.45 -5.69
CA LEU A 91 7.08 2.97 -5.95
C LEU A 91 6.11 4.15 -6.19
N TYR A 92 6.13 5.15 -5.35
CA TYR A 92 5.30 6.35 -5.46
C TYR A 92 5.49 7.10 -6.77
N LYS A 93 6.72 7.10 -7.30
CA LYS A 93 7.02 7.72 -8.59
C LYS A 93 6.50 6.94 -9.79
N ARG A 94 6.44 5.62 -9.71
CA ARG A 94 6.20 4.72 -10.85
C ARG A 94 4.79 4.13 -10.87
N ALA A 95 4.26 3.79 -9.71
CA ALA A 95 2.94 3.19 -9.59
C ALA A 95 1.83 4.23 -9.66
N PHE A 96 0.67 3.79 -10.13
CA PHE A 96 -0.53 4.59 -10.07
C PHE A 96 -1.01 4.72 -8.62
N SER A 97 -1.39 5.93 -8.24
CA SER A 97 -2.10 6.19 -6.98
C SER A 97 -3.12 7.32 -7.18
N PRO A 98 -4.26 7.27 -6.48
CA PRO A 98 -5.30 8.30 -6.59
C PRO A 98 -4.80 9.69 -6.18
N ASP A 99 -5.31 10.74 -6.82
CA ASP A 99 -4.91 12.12 -6.53
C ASP A 99 -5.15 12.50 -5.07
N HIS A 100 -6.30 12.10 -4.49
CA HIS A 100 -6.60 12.36 -3.09
C HIS A 100 -5.57 11.75 -2.12
N PHE A 101 -4.96 10.63 -2.47
CA PHE A 101 -3.86 10.06 -1.69
C PHE A 101 -2.59 10.88 -1.87
N ARG A 102 -2.26 11.26 -3.11
CA ARG A 102 -1.04 12.04 -3.42
C ARG A 102 -1.01 13.38 -2.73
N GLU A 103 -2.14 14.06 -2.63
CA GLU A 103 -2.29 15.35 -1.97
C GLU A 103 -2.01 15.29 -0.46
N THR A 104 -2.15 14.12 0.16
CA THR A 104 -1.92 13.93 1.60
C THR A 104 -0.51 13.49 1.96
N VAL A 105 0.34 13.17 0.96
CA VAL A 105 1.70 12.68 1.20
C VAL A 105 2.65 13.84 1.48
N HIS A 106 3.32 13.79 2.63
CA HIS A 106 4.35 14.73 3.04
C HIS A 106 5.67 13.99 3.26
N TRP A 107 6.74 14.52 2.70
CA TRP A 107 8.08 13.96 2.81
C TRP A 107 8.84 14.63 3.95
N LEU A 108 9.43 13.82 4.79
CA LEU A 108 10.26 14.27 5.91
C LEU A 108 11.73 14.31 5.54
#